data_e4feaada418b4067401a8d897ce3abce
#
_entry.id   e4feaada418b4067401a8d897ce3abce
#
_cell.length_a   1.000
_cell.length_b   1.000
_cell.length_c   1.000
_cell.angle_alpha   90.00
_cell.angle_beta   90.00
_cell.angle_gamma   90.00
#
_symmetry.space_group_name_H-M   'P 1'
#
loop_
_entity.id
_entity.type
_entity.pdbx_description
1 polymer ?
#
loop_
_entity_poly.entity_id
_entity_poly.type
_entity_poly.pdbx_seq_one_letter_code
_entity_poly.pdbx_strand_id
1 'polypeptide(L)'
;GMLTNFQTTRKSIRKMSSIDKMKTDGTWETLNKRERLFKTRQREKLEKNFGSIADMTRQPAAIFIVDILKEHIALAEAKRLNIPTFAMVDTNSNPKLVDFPIPSNDDATKSITIILDEICNAIKEGLAERKSDKDSQAKDSAAKAEKKAAAKTEEAPAAEAVVEAPAAEATPKKAAAKKP
;
A
#
# COMPACT_ATOMS: atom_id res chain seq x y z
N GLY A 1 -14.12 -0.81 -13.10
CA GLY A 1 -14.22 -1.69 -11.91
C GLY A 1 -12.90 -1.92 -11.19
N MET A 2 -11.79 -1.41 -11.73
CA MET A 2 -10.46 -1.62 -11.13
C MET A 2 -10.32 -0.91 -9.79
N LEU A 3 -10.86 0.27 -9.64
CA LEU A 3 -10.79 1.05 -8.41
C LEU A 3 -11.94 0.72 -7.45
N THR A 4 -13.16 0.69 -7.95
CA THR A 4 -14.37 0.42 -7.15
C THR A 4 -14.45 -1.02 -6.66
N ASN A 5 -14.03 -1.99 -7.47
CA ASN A 5 -13.96 -3.40 -7.09
C ASN A 5 -12.52 -3.89 -6.93
N PHE A 6 -11.74 -3.14 -6.19
CA PHE A 6 -10.31 -3.40 -5.97
C PHE A 6 -10.03 -4.78 -5.36
N GLN A 7 -10.93 -5.27 -4.49
CA GLN A 7 -10.76 -6.59 -3.87
C GLN A 7 -10.77 -7.74 -4.89
N THR A 8 -11.62 -7.67 -5.90
CA THR A 8 -11.68 -8.69 -6.97
C THR A 8 -10.45 -8.61 -7.87
N THR A 9 -10.02 -7.41 -8.22
CA THR A 9 -8.77 -7.18 -8.96
C THR A 9 -7.58 -7.74 -8.19
N ARG A 10 -7.50 -7.50 -6.89
CA ARG A 10 -6.44 -8.04 -6.01
C ARG A 10 -6.46 -9.58 -5.94
N LYS A 11 -7.64 -10.22 -5.98
CA LYS A 11 -7.74 -11.70 -6.06
C LYS A 11 -7.12 -12.20 -7.36
N SER A 12 -7.33 -11.51 -8.48
CA SER A 12 -6.76 -11.86 -9.79
C SER A 12 -5.24 -11.70 -9.80
N ILE A 13 -4.71 -10.63 -9.19
CA ILE A 13 -3.28 -10.40 -9.02
C ILE A 13 -2.66 -11.49 -8.14
N ARG A 14 -3.28 -11.84 -7.01
CA ARG A 14 -2.82 -12.94 -6.15
C ARG A 14 -2.80 -14.27 -6.88
N LYS A 15 -3.77 -14.53 -7.75
CA LYS A 15 -3.81 -15.73 -8.57
C LYS A 15 -2.63 -15.78 -9.54
N MET A 16 -2.24 -14.66 -10.14
CA MET A 16 -1.06 -14.55 -10.98
C MET A 16 0.21 -14.86 -10.18
N SER A 17 0.40 -14.20 -9.04
CA SER A 17 1.52 -14.44 -8.12
C SER A 17 1.58 -15.89 -7.62
N SER A 18 0.44 -16.52 -7.37
CA SER A 18 0.37 -17.94 -6.97
C SER A 18 0.88 -18.89 -8.07
N ILE A 19 0.60 -18.58 -9.34
CA ILE A 19 1.12 -19.38 -10.47
C ILE A 19 2.65 -19.23 -10.58
N ASP A 20 3.18 -18.03 -10.34
CA ASP A 20 4.62 -17.79 -10.35
C ASP A 20 5.33 -18.52 -9.19
N LYS A 21 4.71 -18.53 -7.99
CA LYS A 21 5.20 -19.33 -6.85
C LYS A 21 5.22 -20.82 -7.14
N MET A 22 4.22 -21.37 -7.82
CA MET A 22 4.21 -22.80 -8.21
C MET A 22 5.41 -23.17 -9.09
N LYS A 23 5.95 -22.22 -9.88
CA LYS A 23 7.14 -22.45 -10.71
C LYS A 23 8.41 -22.49 -9.87
N THR A 24 8.50 -21.67 -8.81
CA THR A 24 9.65 -21.62 -7.90
C THR A 24 9.67 -22.76 -6.89
N ASP A 25 8.50 -23.19 -6.42
CA ASP A 25 8.36 -24.22 -5.38
C ASP A 25 8.50 -25.68 -5.90
N GLY A 26 8.79 -25.85 -7.19
CA GLY A 26 8.90 -27.20 -7.79
C GLY A 26 7.56 -27.92 -8.02
N THR A 27 6.45 -27.38 -7.51
CA THR A 27 5.09 -27.95 -7.72
C THR A 27 4.72 -27.96 -9.21
N TRP A 28 5.41 -27.16 -10.01
CA TRP A 28 5.22 -27.12 -11.45
C TRP A 28 5.54 -28.46 -12.14
N GLU A 29 6.50 -29.22 -11.62
CA GLU A 29 6.91 -30.48 -12.19
C GLU A 29 5.91 -31.61 -11.94
N THR A 30 5.15 -31.52 -10.86
CA THR A 30 4.10 -32.51 -10.52
C THR A 30 2.84 -32.37 -11.37
N LEU A 31 2.68 -31.22 -12.05
CA LEU A 31 1.50 -30.95 -12.87
C LEU A 31 1.59 -31.68 -14.23
N ASN A 32 0.43 -32.16 -14.72
CA ASN A 32 0.31 -32.72 -16.04
C ASN A 32 0.60 -31.67 -17.14
N LYS A 33 1.10 -32.12 -18.31
CA LYS A 33 1.45 -31.23 -19.44
C LYS A 33 0.30 -30.30 -19.87
N ARG A 34 -0.94 -30.81 -19.86
CA ARG A 34 -2.13 -30.05 -20.18
C ARG A 34 -2.40 -28.93 -19.14
N GLU A 35 -2.20 -29.25 -17.88
CA GLU A 35 -2.40 -28.27 -16.78
C GLU A 35 -1.33 -27.18 -16.79
N ARG A 36 -0.07 -27.55 -17.05
CA ARG A 36 1.02 -26.57 -17.23
C ARG A 36 0.69 -25.58 -18.33
N LEU A 37 0.24 -26.08 -19.49
CA LEU A 37 -0.13 -25.24 -20.62
C LEU A 37 -1.31 -24.30 -20.26
N PHE A 38 -2.33 -24.83 -19.58
CA PHE A 38 -3.49 -24.03 -19.16
C PHE A 38 -3.08 -22.92 -18.17
N LYS A 39 -2.25 -23.25 -17.18
CA LYS A 39 -1.75 -22.28 -16.20
C LYS A 39 -0.83 -21.23 -16.83
N THR A 40 -0.01 -21.61 -17.80
CA THR A 40 0.82 -20.66 -18.55
C THR A 40 -0.03 -19.64 -19.31
N ARG A 41 -1.01 -20.12 -20.08
CA ARG A 41 -1.94 -19.23 -20.81
C ARG A 41 -2.75 -18.34 -19.87
N GLN A 42 -3.15 -18.86 -18.72
CA GLN A 42 -3.85 -18.10 -17.70
C GLN A 42 -2.97 -17.00 -17.10
N ARG A 43 -1.70 -17.30 -16.80
CA ARG A 43 -0.72 -16.32 -16.33
C ARG A 43 -0.49 -15.21 -17.34
N GLU A 44 -0.25 -15.55 -18.60
CA GLU A 44 -0.05 -14.60 -19.69
C GLU A 44 -1.25 -13.64 -19.84
N LYS A 45 -2.47 -14.19 -19.77
CA LYS A 45 -3.69 -13.38 -19.80
C LYS A 45 -3.79 -12.42 -18.61
N LEU A 46 -3.45 -12.89 -17.40
CA LEU A 46 -3.47 -12.07 -16.19
C LEU A 46 -2.36 -11.02 -16.21
N GLU A 47 -1.18 -11.36 -16.70
CA GLU A 47 -0.06 -10.45 -16.84
C GLU A 47 -0.35 -9.32 -17.83
N LYS A 48 -0.95 -9.65 -18.97
CA LYS A 48 -1.38 -8.65 -19.96
C LYS A 48 -2.38 -7.64 -19.37
N ASN A 49 -3.30 -8.10 -18.49
CA ASN A 49 -4.36 -7.25 -17.94
C ASN A 49 -3.95 -6.53 -16.64
N PHE A 50 -3.11 -7.14 -15.81
CA PHE A 50 -2.81 -6.69 -14.45
C PHE A 50 -1.32 -6.59 -14.14
N GLY A 51 -0.43 -6.85 -15.11
CA GLY A 51 1.00 -6.82 -14.88
C GLY A 51 1.50 -5.47 -14.37
N SER A 52 0.98 -4.37 -14.91
CA SER A 52 1.34 -3.00 -14.50
C SER A 52 0.93 -2.63 -13.07
N ILE A 53 -0.05 -3.35 -12.51
CA ILE A 53 -0.57 -3.09 -11.16
C ILE A 53 -0.28 -4.23 -10.17
N ALA A 54 0.63 -5.15 -10.53
CA ALA A 54 0.95 -6.32 -9.73
C ALA A 54 1.39 -5.97 -8.31
N ASP A 55 2.15 -4.89 -8.14
CA ASP A 55 2.69 -4.43 -6.86
C ASP A 55 1.72 -3.55 -6.06
N MET A 56 0.56 -3.24 -6.63
CA MET A 56 -0.40 -2.36 -5.99
C MET A 56 -1.13 -3.07 -4.84
N THR A 57 -0.81 -2.69 -3.61
CA THR A 57 -1.38 -3.28 -2.39
C THR A 57 -2.65 -2.60 -1.90
N ARG A 58 -2.83 -1.33 -2.23
CA ARG A 58 -3.95 -0.46 -1.82
C ARG A 58 -4.42 0.41 -2.98
N GLN A 59 -5.58 1.01 -2.83
CA GLN A 59 -6.09 2.01 -3.78
C GLN A 59 -5.12 3.20 -3.86
N PRO A 60 -4.96 3.81 -5.05
CA PRO A 60 -4.10 4.98 -5.23
C PRO A 60 -4.66 6.19 -4.49
N ALA A 61 -3.76 7.04 -4.00
CA ALA A 61 -4.12 8.29 -3.33
C ALA A 61 -4.51 9.40 -4.31
N ALA A 62 -4.05 9.31 -5.56
CA ALA A 62 -4.39 10.22 -6.65
C ALA A 62 -4.31 9.46 -7.98
N ILE A 63 -4.97 9.97 -9.02
CA ILE A 63 -4.98 9.37 -10.35
C ILE A 63 -4.62 10.44 -11.36
N PHE A 64 -3.73 10.08 -12.29
CA PHE A 64 -3.46 10.86 -13.48
C PHE A 64 -4.09 10.18 -14.70
N ILE A 65 -4.86 10.94 -15.47
CA ILE A 65 -5.62 10.44 -16.63
C ILE A 65 -5.14 11.18 -17.87
N VAL A 66 -4.82 10.42 -18.91
CA VAL A 66 -4.58 10.95 -20.25
C VAL A 66 -5.83 10.70 -21.06
N ASP A 67 -6.44 11.77 -21.61
CA ASP A 67 -7.70 11.74 -22.33
C ASP A 67 -8.92 11.33 -21.49
N ILE A 68 -9.61 12.34 -20.99
CA ILE A 68 -10.82 12.17 -20.17
C ILE A 68 -11.97 11.55 -20.96
N LEU A 69 -12.03 11.78 -22.25
CA LEU A 69 -13.11 11.29 -23.10
C LEU A 69 -13.04 9.77 -23.27
N LYS A 70 -11.83 9.24 -23.51
CA LYS A 70 -11.60 7.80 -23.64
C LYS A 70 -11.70 7.10 -22.29
N GLU A 71 -11.11 7.69 -21.24
CA GLU A 71 -11.00 7.09 -19.90
C GLU A 71 -12.11 7.57 -18.94
N HIS A 72 -13.30 7.87 -19.45
CA HIS A 72 -14.44 8.34 -18.64
C HIS A 72 -14.84 7.38 -17.53
N ILE A 73 -14.60 6.07 -17.67
CA ILE A 73 -14.88 5.06 -16.66
C ILE A 73 -13.96 5.24 -15.45
N ALA A 74 -12.65 5.45 -15.70
CA ALA A 74 -11.67 5.69 -14.64
C ALA A 74 -12.00 6.97 -13.86
N LEU A 75 -12.41 8.02 -14.56
CA LEU A 75 -12.85 9.27 -13.96
C LEU A 75 -14.10 9.10 -13.09
N ALA A 76 -15.10 8.36 -13.57
CA ALA A 76 -16.32 8.08 -12.81
C ALA A 76 -16.03 7.24 -11.54
N GLU A 77 -15.12 6.28 -11.63
CA GLU A 77 -14.68 5.48 -10.48
C GLU A 77 -13.92 6.33 -9.46
N ALA A 78 -13.01 7.19 -9.91
CA ALA A 78 -12.26 8.10 -9.05
C ALA A 78 -13.17 9.04 -8.28
N LYS A 79 -14.14 9.67 -8.95
CA LYS A 79 -15.16 10.53 -8.33
C LYS A 79 -15.97 9.80 -7.28
N ARG A 80 -16.39 8.57 -7.58
CA ARG A 80 -17.18 7.74 -6.64
C ARG A 80 -16.40 7.41 -5.36
N LEU A 81 -15.08 7.34 -5.45
CA LEU A 81 -14.19 7.03 -4.34
C LEU A 81 -13.56 8.29 -3.70
N ASN A 82 -13.91 9.50 -4.19
CA ASN A 82 -13.32 10.77 -3.77
C ASN A 82 -11.79 10.78 -3.87
N ILE A 83 -11.25 10.18 -4.95
CA ILE A 83 -9.83 10.19 -5.23
C ILE A 83 -9.51 11.41 -6.09
N PRO A 84 -8.55 12.28 -5.69
CA PRO A 84 -8.12 13.42 -6.47
C PRO A 84 -7.69 13.02 -7.88
N THR A 85 -8.20 13.75 -8.88
CA THR A 85 -7.97 13.46 -10.29
C THR A 85 -7.17 14.57 -10.95
N PHE A 86 -6.05 14.21 -11.55
CA PHE A 86 -5.27 15.04 -12.43
C PHE A 86 -5.47 14.53 -13.86
N ALA A 87 -5.71 15.39 -14.82
CA ALA A 87 -5.89 14.92 -16.19
C ALA A 87 -5.40 15.89 -17.24
N MET A 88 -4.90 15.34 -18.33
CA MET A 88 -4.71 16.07 -19.57
C MET A 88 -6.08 16.29 -20.22
N VAL A 89 -6.35 17.54 -20.57
CA VAL A 89 -7.64 17.98 -21.12
C VAL A 89 -7.42 18.69 -22.42
N ASP A 90 -7.87 18.11 -23.51
CA ASP A 90 -7.90 18.73 -24.83
C ASP A 90 -9.24 19.45 -25.09
N THR A 91 -9.35 20.09 -26.23
CA THR A 91 -10.51 20.89 -26.67
C THR A 91 -11.82 20.09 -26.78
N ASN A 92 -11.74 18.76 -26.94
CA ASN A 92 -12.87 17.85 -27.03
C ASN A 92 -13.46 17.44 -25.68
N SER A 93 -12.82 17.86 -24.57
CA SER A 93 -13.12 17.38 -23.23
C SER A 93 -13.56 18.50 -22.29
N ASN A 94 -14.39 18.16 -21.29
CA ASN A 94 -14.90 19.12 -20.31
C ASN A 94 -13.98 19.21 -19.07
N PRO A 95 -13.25 20.34 -18.86
CA PRO A 95 -12.32 20.50 -17.73
C PRO A 95 -13.01 20.49 -16.35
N LYS A 96 -14.31 20.82 -16.26
CA LYS A 96 -15.06 20.83 -15.01
C LYS A 96 -15.27 19.43 -14.41
N LEU A 97 -14.97 18.40 -15.16
CA LEU A 97 -15.10 17.02 -14.69
C LEU A 97 -13.91 16.54 -13.86
N VAL A 98 -12.81 17.28 -13.82
CA VAL A 98 -11.55 16.91 -13.17
C VAL A 98 -11.21 17.94 -12.10
N ASP A 99 -10.54 17.49 -11.04
CA ASP A 99 -10.14 18.39 -9.96
C ASP A 99 -8.97 19.29 -10.38
N PHE A 100 -7.99 18.71 -11.10
CA PHE A 100 -6.80 19.40 -11.58
C PHE A 100 -6.61 19.19 -13.09
N PRO A 101 -7.25 20.00 -13.95
CA PRO A 101 -7.11 19.89 -15.38
C PRO A 101 -5.79 20.51 -15.85
N ILE A 102 -5.09 19.83 -16.75
CA ILE A 102 -3.89 20.29 -17.45
C ILE A 102 -4.26 20.49 -18.92
N PRO A 103 -4.46 21.71 -19.40
CA PRO A 103 -4.78 21.98 -20.79
C PRO A 103 -3.61 21.56 -21.68
N SER A 104 -3.80 20.56 -22.51
CA SER A 104 -2.74 20.02 -23.35
C SER A 104 -3.30 19.10 -24.40
N ASN A 105 -2.51 18.88 -25.47
CA ASN A 105 -2.85 17.92 -26.52
C ASN A 105 -2.60 16.49 -26.01
N ASP A 106 -3.64 15.67 -26.03
CA ASP A 106 -3.65 14.28 -25.58
C ASP A 106 -3.47 13.23 -26.70
N ASP A 107 -3.37 13.66 -27.97
CA ASP A 107 -3.13 12.78 -29.11
C ASP A 107 -1.64 12.70 -29.49
N ALA A 108 -0.88 13.78 -29.29
CA ALA A 108 0.52 13.84 -29.69
C ALA A 108 1.44 13.16 -28.66
N THR A 109 2.12 12.10 -29.05
CA THR A 109 3.06 11.35 -28.19
C THR A 109 4.10 12.26 -27.52
N LYS A 110 4.63 13.26 -28.26
CA LYS A 110 5.61 14.21 -27.70
C LYS A 110 5.02 15.07 -26.57
N SER A 111 3.78 15.55 -26.72
CA SER A 111 3.08 16.31 -25.69
C SER A 111 2.87 15.48 -24.44
N ILE A 112 2.36 14.26 -24.61
CA ILE A 112 2.13 13.32 -23.52
C ILE A 112 3.44 13.01 -22.78
N THR A 113 4.52 12.74 -23.50
CA THR A 113 5.82 12.41 -22.89
C THR A 113 6.35 13.54 -22.03
N ILE A 114 6.34 14.78 -22.53
CA ILE A 114 6.85 15.95 -21.79
C ILE A 114 6.08 16.11 -20.46
N ILE A 115 4.75 16.03 -20.49
CA ILE A 115 3.93 16.22 -19.31
C ILE A 115 4.11 15.05 -18.32
N LEU A 116 4.20 13.82 -18.82
CA LEU A 116 4.46 12.66 -17.97
C LEU A 116 5.83 12.71 -17.31
N ASP A 117 6.86 13.17 -18.02
CA ASP A 117 8.19 13.33 -17.46
C ASP A 117 8.21 14.36 -16.33
N GLU A 118 7.55 15.50 -16.48
CA GLU A 118 7.42 16.50 -15.42
C GLU A 118 6.67 15.94 -14.19
N ILE A 119 5.57 15.25 -14.40
CA ILE A 119 4.81 14.62 -13.31
C ILE A 119 5.64 13.55 -12.61
N CYS A 120 6.35 12.72 -13.37
CA CYS A 120 7.22 11.69 -12.80
C CYS A 120 8.38 12.30 -11.99
N ASN A 121 8.94 13.43 -12.44
CA ASN A 121 9.97 14.15 -11.70
C ASN A 121 9.43 14.74 -10.41
N ALA A 122 8.28 15.41 -10.45
CA ALA A 122 7.62 15.94 -9.26
C ALA A 122 7.30 14.85 -8.23
N ILE A 123 6.85 13.67 -8.69
CA ILE A 123 6.60 12.53 -7.81
C ILE A 123 7.91 12.02 -7.18
N LYS A 124 9.00 11.94 -7.94
CA LYS A 124 10.33 11.52 -7.42
C LYS A 124 10.83 12.49 -6.35
N GLU A 125 10.71 13.78 -6.58
CA GLU A 125 11.07 14.84 -5.63
C GLU A 125 10.26 14.71 -4.33
N GLY A 126 8.93 14.64 -4.42
CA GLY A 126 8.08 14.48 -3.25
C GLY A 126 8.32 13.17 -2.48
N LEU A 127 8.72 12.09 -3.16
CA LEU A 127 9.11 10.84 -2.50
C LEU A 127 10.48 10.98 -1.81
N ALA A 128 11.41 11.75 -2.37
CA ALA A 128 12.71 12.02 -1.75
C ALA A 128 12.55 12.90 -0.50
N GLU A 129 11.76 13.96 -0.57
CA GLU A 129 11.40 14.81 0.58
C GLU A 129 10.75 14.00 1.69
N ARG A 130 9.76 13.17 1.36
CA ARG A 130 9.09 12.31 2.35
C ARG A 130 10.05 11.31 3.01
N LYS A 131 11.09 10.86 2.33
CA LYS A 131 12.13 9.99 2.94
C LYS A 131 12.98 10.79 3.91
N SER A 132 13.44 11.99 3.51
CA SER A 132 14.24 12.86 4.37
C SER A 132 13.49 13.29 5.63
N ASP A 133 12.19 13.59 5.51
CA ASP A 133 11.34 13.93 6.65
C ASP A 133 11.16 12.77 7.63
N LYS A 134 11.00 11.55 7.12
CA LYS A 134 10.94 10.36 7.96
C LYS A 134 12.25 10.08 8.69
N ASP A 135 13.37 10.28 8.02
CA ASP A 135 14.69 10.07 8.60
C ASP A 135 15.01 11.14 9.67
N SER A 136 14.57 12.38 9.46
CA SER A 136 14.67 13.44 10.45
C SER A 136 13.75 13.19 11.67
N GLN A 137 12.49 12.82 11.44
CA GLN A 137 11.57 12.47 12.53
C GLN A 137 12.02 11.24 13.32
N ALA A 138 12.63 10.25 12.66
CA ALA A 138 13.20 9.09 13.33
C ALA A 138 14.40 9.48 14.22
N LYS A 139 15.26 10.40 13.77
CA LYS A 139 16.38 10.94 14.54
C LYS A 139 15.89 11.78 15.74
N ASP A 140 14.89 12.63 15.53
CA ASP A 140 14.29 13.45 16.61
C ASP A 140 13.58 12.59 17.66
N SER A 141 12.90 11.53 17.25
CA SER A 141 12.25 10.60 18.16
C SER A 141 13.27 9.77 18.96
N ALA A 142 14.39 9.36 18.34
CA ALA A 142 15.47 8.68 19.01
C ALA A 142 16.19 9.59 20.03
N ALA A 143 16.50 10.84 19.64
CA ALA A 143 17.11 11.82 20.53
C ALA A 143 16.20 12.21 21.72
N LYS A 144 14.88 12.21 21.51
CA LYS A 144 13.88 12.46 22.58
C LYS A 144 13.71 11.26 23.51
N ALA A 145 13.90 10.05 22.98
CA ALA A 145 13.91 8.83 23.79
C ALA A 145 15.16 8.73 24.67
N GLU A 146 16.34 9.07 24.12
CA GLU A 146 17.59 9.11 24.88
C GLU A 146 17.58 10.18 25.99
N LYS A 147 17.09 11.40 25.69
CA LYS A 147 16.91 12.43 26.73
C LYS A 147 15.92 12.04 27.83
N LYS A 148 14.89 11.26 27.50
CA LYS A 148 13.92 10.77 28.48
C LYS A 148 14.46 9.60 29.31
N ALA A 149 15.39 8.82 28.76
CA ALA A 149 16.12 7.76 29.49
C ALA A 149 17.16 8.37 30.42
N ALA A 150 17.89 9.37 29.99
CA ALA A 150 18.88 10.08 30.80
C ALA A 150 18.24 10.84 31.98
N ALA A 151 17.08 11.48 31.77
CA ALA A 151 16.36 12.19 32.83
C ALA A 151 15.72 11.24 33.88
N LYS A 152 15.60 9.95 33.57
CA LYS A 152 15.06 8.94 34.50
C LYS A 152 16.13 8.27 35.33
N THR A 153 17.39 8.53 35.04
CA THR A 153 18.57 7.94 35.78
C THR A 153 19.10 8.91 36.84
N GLU A 154 18.67 10.18 36.84
CA GLU A 154 19.14 11.18 37.84
C GLU A 154 18.20 11.37 39.03
N GLU A 155 17.08 10.64 39.13
CA GLU A 155 16.17 10.77 40.25
C GLU A 155 16.02 9.42 41.01
N ALA A 156 17.11 9.00 41.66
CA ALA A 156 17.10 8.18 42.88
C ALA A 156 18.46 8.26 43.58
N PRO A 157 18.49 8.92 44.78
CA PRO A 157 19.07 8.17 45.86
C PRO A 157 18.27 8.22 47.17
N ALA A 158 18.35 7.09 47.86
CA ALA A 158 18.32 6.93 49.30
C ALA A 158 16.99 7.01 50.07
N ALA A 159 16.53 5.88 50.50
CA ALA A 159 16.23 5.68 51.90
C ALA A 159 16.32 4.18 52.21
N GLU A 160 17.23 3.90 53.11
CA GLU A 160 17.55 2.62 53.75
C GLU A 160 16.43 2.08 54.63
N ALA A 161 16.42 0.73 54.69
CA ALA A 161 16.31 -0.15 55.81
C ALA A 161 15.08 -0.07 56.74
N VAL A 162 14.45 -1.17 56.97
CA VAL A 162 14.48 -2.00 58.19
C VAL A 162 13.42 -3.12 58.12
N VAL A 163 13.92 -4.32 58.04
CA VAL A 163 13.60 -5.56 58.81
C VAL A 163 12.12 -5.80 59.22
N GLU A 164 11.52 -6.89 58.77
CA GLU A 164 11.13 -8.04 59.59
C GLU A 164 10.14 -8.95 58.83
N ALA A 165 10.53 -10.18 58.69
CA ALA A 165 9.63 -11.30 58.46
C ALA A 165 9.17 -11.80 59.85
N PRO A 166 8.24 -12.71 60.04
CA PRO A 166 7.88 -13.85 59.21
C PRO A 166 6.40 -14.34 59.27
N ALA A 167 6.17 -15.34 58.49
CA ALA A 167 5.36 -16.53 58.71
C ALA A 167 3.84 -16.53 58.41
N ALA A 168 3.55 -17.41 57.58
CA ALA A 168 2.76 -18.64 57.69
C ALA A 168 1.35 -18.66 57.07
N GLU A 169 1.26 -19.62 56.18
CA GLU A 169 0.20 -20.66 56.07
C GLU A 169 -1.17 -20.21 55.52
N ALA A 170 -1.65 -20.76 54.51
CA ALA A 170 -2.20 -22.04 54.22
C ALA A 170 -3.07 -21.99 52.94
N THR A 171 -2.83 -22.87 52.06
CA THR A 171 -3.77 -23.42 51.07
C THR A 171 -4.91 -24.20 51.77
N PRO A 172 -5.92 -24.82 51.14
CA PRO A 172 -6.40 -24.80 49.76
C PRO A 172 -7.93 -24.98 49.63
N LYS A 173 -8.37 -25.31 48.42
CA LYS A 173 -9.60 -26.06 48.01
C LYS A 173 -10.60 -25.23 47.18
N LYS A 174 -10.76 -25.61 45.93
CA LYS A 174 -11.39 -26.77 45.28
C LYS A 174 -12.89 -26.63 45.00
N ALA A 175 -13.23 -26.95 43.80
CA ALA A 175 -14.47 -27.52 43.28
C ALA A 175 -15.40 -26.52 42.55
N ALA A 176 -15.62 -26.64 41.31
CA ALA A 176 -16.19 -27.70 40.49
C ALA A 176 -17.68 -27.48 40.18
N ALA A 177 -17.95 -27.63 38.89
CA ALA A 177 -19.20 -28.13 38.32
C ALA A 177 -20.30 -27.08 38.11
N LYS A 178 -21.09 -27.07 37.09
CA LYS A 178 -21.55 -27.98 36.05
C LYS A 178 -22.58 -27.23 35.19
N LYS A 179 -22.64 -27.54 33.94
CA LYS A 179 -23.72 -27.38 32.97
C LYS A 179 -25.15 -27.51 33.58
N PRO A 180 -26.16 -27.12 32.79
CA PRO A 180 -26.42 -27.56 31.41
C PRO A 180 -26.43 -26.42 30.39
#